data_3ae1923e7cea36973ddcf88553910b24
#
_entry.id   3ae1923e7cea36973ddcf88553910b24
#
_cell.length_a   1.000
_cell.length_b   1.000
_cell.length_c   1.000
_cell.angle_alpha   90.00
_cell.angle_beta   90.00
_cell.angle_gamma   90.00
#
_symmetry.space_group_name_H-M   'P 1'
#
loop_
_entity.id
_entity.type
_entity.pdbx_description
1 polymer ?
#
loop_
_entity_poly.entity_id
_entity_poly.type
_entity_poly.pdbx_seq_one_letter_code
_entity_poly.pdbx_strand_id
1 'polypeptide(L)'
;GLFLSVGVLYDRYHTRLIKYYGGLNYYMPIFSTIFLILTLGNISFPGTISFIGEFLTLLGILFVNFSFTVLIFFSMILSTCYALWLYNRLFSGFLLKIKKIHTFVNLGIHYKNIVFSRYMIINFTDINLREFLIFVPLIFFIIYFGLNPYLFINLCEYYFVMMFQLNFF
;
A
#
# COMPACT_ATOMS: atom_id res chain seq x y z
N GLY A 1 -7.77 0.99 1.92
CA GLY A 1 -7.26 1.33 0.59
C GLY A 1 -6.53 0.17 -0.07
N LEU A 2 -5.53 -0.42 0.59
CA LEU A 2 -4.74 -1.54 0.02
C LEU A 2 -5.61 -2.77 -0.31
N PHE A 3 -6.58 -3.13 0.52
CA PHE A 3 -7.51 -4.22 0.21
C PHE A 3 -8.38 -3.93 -1.01
N LEU A 4 -8.85 -2.68 -1.16
CA LEU A 4 -9.59 -2.26 -2.36
C LEU A 4 -8.72 -2.36 -3.62
N SER A 5 -7.46 -2.00 -3.52
CA SER A 5 -6.53 -2.11 -4.65
C SER A 5 -6.28 -3.56 -5.08
N VAL A 6 -6.20 -4.49 -4.12
CA VAL A 6 -6.16 -5.93 -4.43
C VAL A 6 -7.46 -6.40 -5.08
N GLY A 7 -8.62 -5.87 -4.67
CA GLY A 7 -9.92 -6.13 -5.30
C GLY A 7 -9.93 -5.72 -6.77
N VAL A 8 -9.47 -4.51 -7.08
CA VAL A 8 -9.36 -4.00 -8.46
C VAL A 8 -8.48 -4.90 -9.34
N LEU A 9 -7.36 -5.40 -8.80
CA LEU A 9 -6.52 -6.37 -9.52
C LEU A 9 -7.21 -7.71 -9.70
N TYR A 10 -7.91 -8.18 -8.67
CA TYR A 10 -8.60 -9.47 -8.71
C TYR A 10 -9.75 -9.48 -9.73
N ASP A 11 -10.56 -8.41 -9.81
CA ASP A 11 -11.66 -8.29 -10.76
C ASP A 11 -11.19 -8.37 -12.22
N ARG A 12 -9.94 -7.93 -12.48
CA ARG A 12 -9.35 -7.97 -13.84
C ARG A 12 -8.63 -9.28 -14.15
N TYR A 13 -7.96 -9.88 -13.16
CA TYR A 13 -7.04 -11.01 -13.40
C TYR A 13 -7.47 -12.31 -12.75
N HIS A 14 -8.46 -12.29 -11.84
CA HIS A 14 -8.96 -13.45 -11.09
C HIS A 14 -7.86 -14.24 -10.35
N THR A 15 -6.71 -13.59 -10.06
CA THR A 15 -5.58 -14.19 -9.35
C THR A 15 -5.09 -13.25 -8.25
N ARG A 16 -4.67 -13.82 -7.11
CA ARG A 16 -4.06 -13.07 -6.00
C ARG A 16 -2.56 -13.38 -5.84
N LEU A 17 -2.02 -14.23 -6.72
CA LEU A 17 -0.64 -14.66 -6.63
C LEU A 17 0.29 -13.59 -7.22
N ILE A 18 1.14 -13.02 -6.38
CA ILE A 18 2.13 -11.98 -6.73
C ILE A 18 3.05 -12.43 -7.88
N LYS A 19 3.31 -13.75 -7.98
CA LYS A 19 4.17 -14.34 -9.02
C LYS A 19 3.72 -14.00 -10.46
N TYR A 20 2.43 -13.77 -10.67
CA TYR A 20 1.88 -13.50 -11.99
C TYR A 20 1.87 -12.02 -12.37
N TYR A 21 2.15 -11.15 -11.40
CA TYR A 21 2.22 -9.71 -11.61
C TYR A 21 3.67 -9.26 -11.80
N GLY A 22 3.86 -8.23 -12.61
CA GLY A 22 5.13 -7.58 -12.84
C GLY A 22 5.01 -6.52 -13.92
N GLY A 23 5.66 -5.36 -13.76
CA GLY A 23 5.64 -4.29 -14.74
C GLY A 23 4.27 -3.61 -14.92
N LEU A 24 3.40 -3.65 -13.91
CA LEU A 24 2.05 -3.04 -13.98
C LEU A 24 2.10 -1.54 -14.23
N ASN A 25 3.20 -0.88 -13.92
CA ASN A 25 3.38 0.56 -14.13
C ASN A 25 3.21 0.96 -15.62
N TYR A 26 3.56 0.09 -16.55
CA TYR A 26 3.43 0.37 -17.98
C TYR A 26 1.98 0.32 -18.48
N TYR A 27 1.14 -0.49 -17.84
CA TYR A 27 -0.24 -0.71 -18.28
C TYR A 27 -1.26 0.07 -17.47
N MET A 28 -0.98 0.29 -16.19
CA MET A 28 -1.86 0.91 -15.23
C MET A 28 -1.13 2.01 -14.44
N PRO A 29 -0.71 3.10 -15.10
CA PRO A 29 0.08 4.15 -14.44
C PRO A 29 -0.70 4.86 -13.33
N ILE A 30 -2.00 5.14 -13.52
CA ILE A 30 -2.83 5.79 -12.50
C ILE A 30 -2.99 4.87 -11.29
N PHE A 31 -3.21 3.58 -11.51
CA PHE A 31 -3.28 2.61 -10.43
C PHE A 31 -1.96 2.51 -9.66
N SER A 32 -0.82 2.54 -10.35
CA SER A 32 0.50 2.45 -9.72
C SER A 32 0.77 3.63 -8.79
N THR A 33 0.37 4.85 -9.19
CA THR A 33 0.52 6.05 -8.34
C THR A 33 -0.38 6.01 -7.12
N ILE A 34 -1.64 5.57 -7.26
CA ILE A 34 -2.55 5.38 -6.13
C ILE A 34 -2.03 4.34 -5.16
N PHE A 35 -1.60 3.19 -5.68
CA PHE A 35 -1.04 2.13 -4.85
C PHE A 35 0.23 2.59 -4.11
N LEU A 36 1.09 3.40 -4.77
CA LEU A 36 2.26 4.01 -4.13
C LEU A 36 1.86 4.88 -2.93
N ILE A 37 0.89 5.78 -3.11
CA ILE A 37 0.43 6.68 -2.04
C ILE A 37 -0.12 5.85 -0.86
N LEU A 38 -0.89 4.81 -1.14
CA LEU A 38 -1.44 3.93 -0.11
C LEU A 38 -0.34 3.12 0.61
N THR A 39 0.69 2.66 -0.11
CA THR A 39 1.84 1.98 0.51
C THR A 39 2.69 2.94 1.34
N LEU A 40 2.91 4.18 0.90
CA LEU A 40 3.57 5.21 1.69
C LEU A 40 2.78 5.53 2.97
N GLY A 41 1.44 5.59 2.89
CA GLY A 41 0.58 5.71 4.06
C GLY A 41 0.72 4.53 5.04
N ASN A 42 0.90 3.32 4.53
CA ASN A 42 1.09 2.13 5.37
C ASN A 42 2.50 2.03 6.00
N ILE A 43 3.50 2.65 5.37
CA ILE A 43 4.90 2.72 5.85
C ILE A 43 5.07 3.85 6.87
N SER A 44 4.03 4.65 7.11
CA SER A 44 4.11 5.85 7.97
C SER A 44 5.12 6.87 7.45
N PHE A 45 5.07 7.14 6.13
CA PHE A 45 5.93 8.15 5.54
C PHE A 45 5.59 9.55 6.09
N PRO A 46 6.58 10.43 6.37
CA PRO A 46 6.33 11.80 6.80
C PRO A 46 5.36 12.53 5.86
N GLY A 47 4.31 13.13 6.42
CA GLY A 47 3.21 13.75 5.66
C GLY A 47 1.97 12.85 5.51
N THR A 48 1.97 11.63 6.05
CA THR A 48 0.79 10.78 6.18
C THR A 48 0.28 10.75 7.62
N ILE A 49 -1.02 10.50 7.80
CA ILE A 49 -1.64 10.46 9.13
C ILE A 49 -1.03 9.39 10.04
N SER A 50 -0.63 8.24 9.49
CA SER A 50 -0.02 7.13 10.22
C SER A 50 1.32 7.50 10.84
N PHE A 51 2.10 8.39 10.20
CA PHE A 51 3.38 8.86 10.75
C PHE A 51 3.23 9.50 12.11
N ILE A 52 2.23 10.36 12.27
CA ILE A 52 2.00 11.07 13.54
C ILE A 52 1.67 10.10 14.65
N GLY A 53 0.79 9.11 14.37
CA GLY A 53 0.41 8.08 15.34
C GLY A 53 1.60 7.23 15.77
N GLU A 54 2.39 6.72 14.82
CA GLU A 54 3.57 5.90 15.13
C GLU A 54 4.66 6.69 15.85
N PHE A 55 4.90 7.95 15.46
CA PHE A 55 5.88 8.80 16.11
C PHE A 55 5.51 9.11 17.56
N LEU A 56 4.24 9.45 17.84
CA LEU A 56 3.77 9.71 19.19
C LEU A 56 3.82 8.45 20.08
N THR A 57 3.47 7.29 19.52
CA THR A 57 3.57 6.03 20.27
C THR A 57 5.02 5.66 20.58
N LEU A 58 5.96 5.88 19.66
CA LEU A 58 7.38 5.68 19.90
C LEU A 58 7.89 6.58 21.03
N LEU A 59 7.54 7.88 21.00
CA LEU A 59 7.91 8.80 22.07
C LEU A 59 7.36 8.36 23.42
N GLY A 60 6.07 7.94 23.47
CA GLY A 60 5.45 7.47 24.70
C GLY A 60 6.16 6.27 25.30
N ILE A 61 6.54 5.29 24.48
CA ILE A 61 7.24 4.07 24.94
C ILE A 61 8.68 4.39 25.35
N LEU A 62 9.34 5.34 24.68
CA LEU A 62 10.70 5.75 25.01
C LEU A 62 10.80 6.26 26.45
N PHE A 63 9.81 7.00 26.95
CA PHE A 63 9.77 7.46 28.35
C PHE A 63 9.57 6.34 29.36
N VAL A 64 8.97 5.22 28.97
CA VAL A 64 8.70 4.08 29.84
C VAL A 64 9.90 3.11 29.86
N ASN A 65 10.39 2.70 28.68
CA ASN A 65 11.43 1.69 28.55
C ASN A 65 12.20 1.82 27.23
N PHE A 66 13.49 2.16 27.33
CA PHE A 66 14.36 2.30 26.17
C PHE A 66 14.52 0.99 25.35
N SER A 67 14.64 -0.15 26.04
CA SER A 67 14.84 -1.45 25.35
C SER A 67 13.67 -1.82 24.44
N PHE A 68 12.43 -1.59 24.87
CA PHE A 68 11.25 -1.84 24.04
C PHE A 68 11.16 -0.90 22.85
N THR A 69 11.57 0.37 23.00
CA THR A 69 11.61 1.32 21.89
C THR A 69 12.51 0.86 20.76
N VAL A 70 13.69 0.31 21.09
CA VAL A 70 14.62 -0.21 20.08
C VAL A 70 13.99 -1.38 19.30
N LEU A 71 13.27 -2.30 19.96
CA LEU A 71 12.61 -3.41 19.30
C LEU A 71 11.49 -2.93 18.36
N ILE A 72 10.68 -1.94 18.79
CA ILE A 72 9.61 -1.38 17.98
C ILE A 72 10.19 -0.65 16.77
N PHE A 73 11.25 0.14 16.95
CA PHE A 73 11.93 0.81 15.85
C PHE A 73 12.43 -0.18 14.79
N PHE A 74 13.00 -1.32 15.24
CA PHE A 74 13.44 -2.37 14.32
C PHE A 74 12.26 -3.00 13.56
N SER A 75 11.12 -3.21 14.20
CA SER A 75 9.91 -3.72 13.53
C SER A 75 9.37 -2.77 12.47
N MET A 76 9.45 -1.45 12.69
CA MET A 76 9.06 -0.44 11.71
C MET A 76 9.96 -0.47 10.47
N ILE A 77 11.29 -0.64 10.64
CA ILE A 77 12.21 -0.78 9.51
C ILE A 77 11.86 -2.03 8.69
N LEU A 78 11.58 -3.16 9.32
CA LEU A 78 11.19 -4.38 8.61
C LEU A 78 9.88 -4.21 7.85
N SER A 79 8.90 -3.50 8.42
CA SER A 79 7.62 -3.22 7.77
C SER A 79 7.80 -2.36 6.50
N THR A 80 8.68 -1.36 6.55
CA THR A 80 9.01 -0.54 5.36
C THR A 80 9.67 -1.37 4.27
N CYS A 81 10.61 -2.24 4.64
CA CYS A 81 11.31 -3.11 3.68
C CYS A 81 10.34 -4.01 2.92
N TYR A 82 9.43 -4.71 3.62
CA TYR A 82 8.50 -5.62 2.94
C TYR A 82 7.49 -4.88 2.07
N ALA A 83 7.01 -3.71 2.49
CA ALA A 83 6.02 -2.96 1.73
C ALA A 83 6.62 -2.38 0.44
N LEU A 84 7.84 -1.84 0.48
CA LEU A 84 8.56 -1.38 -0.71
C LEU A 84 8.94 -2.54 -1.62
N TRP A 85 9.34 -3.68 -1.05
CA TRP A 85 9.61 -4.89 -1.84
C TRP A 85 8.35 -5.35 -2.58
N LEU A 86 7.19 -5.35 -1.92
CA LEU A 86 5.92 -5.70 -2.54
C LEU A 86 5.59 -4.76 -3.70
N TYR A 87 5.70 -3.44 -3.47
CA TYR A 87 5.48 -2.44 -4.50
C TYR A 87 6.38 -2.68 -5.73
N ASN A 88 7.68 -2.80 -5.50
CA ASN A 88 8.63 -3.03 -6.58
C ASN A 88 8.34 -4.34 -7.32
N ARG A 89 7.93 -5.38 -6.62
CA ARG A 89 7.62 -6.66 -7.24
C ARG A 89 6.42 -6.62 -8.18
N LEU A 90 5.41 -5.81 -7.85
CA LEU A 90 4.18 -5.67 -8.63
C LEU A 90 4.36 -4.70 -9.81
N PHE A 91 4.96 -3.54 -9.56
CA PHE A 91 4.95 -2.42 -10.49
C PHE A 91 6.23 -2.27 -11.31
N SER A 92 7.38 -2.67 -10.76
CA SER A 92 8.66 -2.61 -11.46
C SER A 92 8.97 -3.92 -12.19
N GLY A 93 9.89 -3.82 -13.16
CA GLY A 93 10.38 -4.97 -13.92
C GLY A 93 9.68 -5.16 -15.26
N PHE A 94 10.28 -6.01 -16.08
CA PHE A 94 9.67 -6.42 -17.34
C PHE A 94 8.56 -7.43 -17.09
N LEU A 95 7.51 -7.35 -17.89
CA LEU A 95 6.48 -8.37 -17.96
C LEU A 95 7.10 -9.75 -18.17
N LEU A 96 7.23 -10.50 -17.11
CA LEU A 96 7.74 -11.88 -17.17
C LEU A 96 6.92 -12.76 -18.14
N LYS A 97 5.70 -12.35 -18.47
CA LYS A 97 4.80 -13.07 -19.38
C LYS A 97 5.15 -12.91 -20.87
N ILE A 98 5.69 -11.78 -21.34
CA ILE A 98 6.01 -11.60 -22.76
C ILE A 98 7.14 -12.53 -23.17
N LYS A 99 8.18 -12.71 -22.34
CA LYS A 99 9.25 -13.67 -22.63
C LYS A 99 8.77 -15.13 -22.70
N LYS A 100 7.83 -15.52 -21.81
CA LYS A 100 7.27 -16.89 -21.86
C LYS A 100 6.35 -17.12 -23.06
N ILE A 101 5.64 -16.10 -23.54
CA ILE A 101 4.81 -16.24 -24.75
C ILE A 101 5.67 -16.47 -25.97
N HIS A 102 6.78 -15.74 -26.12
CA HIS A 102 7.71 -15.95 -27.25
C HIS A 102 8.38 -17.33 -27.23
N THR A 103 8.73 -17.83 -26.04
CA THR A 103 9.31 -19.18 -25.90
C THR A 103 8.26 -20.29 -26.07
N PHE A 104 7.01 -20.09 -25.66
CA PHE A 104 5.92 -21.06 -25.85
C PHE A 104 5.41 -21.12 -27.28
N VAL A 105 5.39 -20.00 -28.00
CA VAL A 105 5.06 -19.98 -29.45
C VAL A 105 6.10 -20.77 -30.24
N ASN A 106 7.38 -20.69 -29.87
CA ASN A 106 8.46 -21.43 -30.52
C ASN A 106 8.48 -22.93 -30.14
N LEU A 107 7.83 -23.36 -29.07
CA LEU A 107 7.83 -24.76 -28.60
C LEU A 107 6.55 -25.53 -28.97
N GLY A 108 5.59 -24.95 -29.69
CA GLY A 108 4.42 -25.66 -30.21
C GLY A 108 3.46 -26.24 -29.14
N ILE A 109 3.56 -25.80 -27.89
CA ILE A 109 2.83 -26.39 -26.76
C ILE A 109 1.49 -25.68 -26.53
N HIS A 110 0.44 -26.38 -26.83
CA HIS A 110 -0.98 -26.32 -26.45
C HIS A 110 -1.71 -24.98 -26.30
N TYR A 111 -2.75 -24.84 -27.12
CA TYR A 111 -3.69 -23.74 -27.29
C TYR A 111 -4.35 -23.20 -26.01
N LYS A 112 -4.54 -23.98 -24.93
CA LYS A 112 -5.15 -23.52 -23.69
C LYS A 112 -4.35 -22.45 -22.94
N ASN A 113 -3.02 -22.56 -22.95
CA ASN A 113 -2.15 -21.60 -22.27
C ASN A 113 -1.97 -20.31 -23.06
N ILE A 114 -2.12 -20.38 -24.39
CA ILE A 114 -2.06 -19.22 -25.29
C ILE A 114 -3.32 -18.36 -25.16
N VAL A 115 -4.49 -18.97 -25.02
CA VAL A 115 -5.76 -18.27 -24.79
C VAL A 115 -5.71 -17.54 -23.45
N PHE A 116 -5.25 -18.17 -22.38
CA PHE A 116 -5.10 -17.54 -21.07
C PHE A 116 -4.10 -16.38 -21.09
N SER A 117 -2.98 -16.51 -21.78
CA SER A 117 -1.99 -15.43 -21.91
C SER A 117 -2.50 -14.27 -22.78
N ARG A 118 -3.26 -14.56 -23.83
CA ARG A 118 -3.89 -13.55 -24.71
C ARG A 118 -5.00 -12.79 -23.97
N TYR A 119 -5.80 -13.48 -23.16
CA TYR A 119 -6.81 -12.86 -22.31
C TYR A 119 -6.20 -11.90 -21.29
N MET A 120 -5.04 -12.24 -20.72
CA MET A 120 -4.34 -11.40 -19.77
C MET A 120 -3.69 -10.16 -20.40
N ILE A 121 -3.28 -10.22 -21.69
CA ILE A 121 -2.67 -9.09 -22.40
C ILE A 121 -3.74 -8.09 -22.87
N ILE A 122 -4.94 -8.56 -23.22
CA ILE A 122 -5.98 -7.74 -23.83
C ILE A 122 -6.71 -6.85 -22.80
N ASN A 123 -6.69 -7.21 -21.51
CA ASN A 123 -7.49 -6.55 -20.46
C ASN A 123 -6.69 -5.70 -19.46
N PHE A 124 -5.50 -5.22 -19.83
CA PHE A 124 -4.78 -4.23 -19.03
C PHE A 124 -5.39 -2.83 -19.22
N THR A 125 -6.62 -2.65 -18.80
CA THR A 125 -7.22 -1.32 -18.72
C THR A 125 -6.87 -0.69 -17.37
N ASP A 126 -6.51 0.58 -17.39
CA ASP A 126 -6.27 1.34 -16.16
C ASP A 126 -7.59 1.51 -15.37
N ILE A 127 -7.54 2.14 -14.23
CA ILE A 127 -8.67 2.32 -13.32
C ILE A 127 -9.83 3.03 -14.02
N ASN A 128 -11.04 2.52 -13.85
CA ASN A 128 -12.26 3.18 -14.27
C ASN A 128 -12.58 4.39 -13.37
N LEU A 129 -13.30 5.38 -13.89
CA LEU A 129 -13.73 6.55 -13.11
C LEU A 129 -14.42 6.19 -11.79
N ARG A 130 -15.25 5.15 -11.78
CA ARG A 130 -15.93 4.67 -10.57
C ARG A 130 -14.94 4.17 -9.50
N GLU A 131 -13.95 3.38 -9.91
CA GLU A 131 -12.90 2.88 -9.01
C GLU A 131 -12.02 4.02 -8.50
N PHE A 132 -11.66 4.94 -9.38
CA PHE A 132 -10.89 6.13 -9.01
C PHE A 132 -11.59 6.97 -7.95
N LEU A 133 -12.89 7.23 -8.10
CA LEU A 133 -13.68 8.00 -7.15
C LEU A 133 -13.72 7.37 -5.75
N ILE A 134 -13.58 6.05 -5.64
CA ILE A 134 -13.50 5.36 -4.33
C ILE A 134 -12.15 5.62 -3.66
N PHE A 135 -11.05 5.73 -4.42
CA PHE A 135 -9.73 6.00 -3.86
C PHE A 135 -9.50 7.46 -3.48
N VAL A 136 -10.12 8.41 -4.18
CA VAL A 136 -9.95 9.85 -3.94
C VAL A 136 -10.16 10.25 -2.48
N PRO A 137 -11.28 9.92 -1.80
CA PRO A 137 -11.50 10.31 -0.43
C PRO A 137 -10.46 9.68 0.52
N LEU A 138 -10.05 8.43 0.26
CA LEU A 138 -9.05 7.76 1.10
C LEU A 138 -7.68 8.47 1.02
N ILE A 139 -7.25 8.81 -0.18
CA ILE A 139 -5.99 9.54 -0.40
C ILE A 139 -6.07 10.94 0.20
N PHE A 140 -7.20 11.63 0.00
CA PHE A 140 -7.42 12.95 0.56
C PHE A 140 -7.27 12.94 2.08
N PHE A 141 -7.92 12.02 2.79
CA PHE A 141 -7.82 11.93 4.25
C PHE A 141 -6.40 11.58 4.73
N ILE A 142 -5.71 10.67 4.04
CA ILE A 142 -4.32 10.30 4.41
C ILE A 142 -3.41 11.51 4.37
N ILE A 143 -3.50 12.34 3.32
CA ILE A 143 -2.63 13.50 3.14
C ILE A 143 -3.09 14.68 3.99
N TYR A 144 -4.39 14.99 4.00
CA TYR A 144 -4.94 16.14 4.71
C TYR A 144 -4.65 16.08 6.20
N PHE A 145 -4.95 14.95 6.84
CA PHE A 145 -4.68 14.77 8.27
C PHE A 145 -3.20 14.55 8.58
N GLY A 146 -2.41 14.09 7.61
CA GLY A 146 -0.97 14.01 7.74
C GLY A 146 -0.29 15.38 7.77
N LEU A 147 -0.80 16.36 7.01
CA LEU A 147 -0.30 17.72 6.98
C LEU A 147 -0.87 18.60 8.10
N ASN A 148 -2.11 18.34 8.54
CA ASN A 148 -2.81 19.09 9.58
C ASN A 148 -3.15 18.20 10.79
N PRO A 149 -2.16 17.78 11.60
CA PRO A 149 -2.37 16.90 12.74
C PRO A 149 -3.08 17.57 13.92
N TYR A 150 -3.19 18.90 13.90
CA TYR A 150 -3.68 19.70 14.99
C TYR A 150 -5.06 19.26 15.53
N LEU A 151 -5.96 18.84 14.65
CA LEU A 151 -7.27 18.36 15.03
C LEU A 151 -7.21 17.13 15.95
N PHE A 152 -6.33 16.18 15.65
CA PHE A 152 -6.15 14.97 16.47
C PHE A 152 -5.39 15.25 17.76
N ILE A 153 -4.37 16.09 17.70
CA ILE A 153 -3.55 16.44 18.86
C ILE A 153 -4.41 17.14 19.90
N ASN A 154 -5.23 18.12 19.50
CA ASN A 154 -6.12 18.81 20.43
C ASN A 154 -7.17 17.88 21.08
N LEU A 155 -7.72 16.94 20.31
CA LEU A 155 -8.62 15.95 20.88
C LEU A 155 -7.91 15.07 21.91
N CYS A 156 -6.69 14.63 21.62
CA CYS A 156 -5.88 13.84 22.54
C CYS A 156 -5.53 14.63 23.81
N GLU A 157 -5.09 15.88 23.68
CA GLU A 157 -4.77 16.75 24.83
C GLU A 157 -5.97 16.90 25.76
N TYR A 158 -7.17 17.16 25.22
CA TYR A 158 -8.38 17.25 26.01
C TYR A 158 -8.64 15.98 26.84
N TYR A 159 -8.52 14.80 26.22
CA TYR A 159 -8.70 13.54 26.92
C TYR A 159 -7.60 13.27 27.95
N PHE A 160 -6.35 13.61 27.67
CA PHE A 160 -5.26 13.47 28.63
C PHE A 160 -5.49 14.36 29.87
N VAL A 161 -5.83 15.62 29.67
CA VAL A 161 -6.12 16.53 30.78
C VAL A 161 -7.28 16.02 31.63
N MET A 162 -8.36 15.54 31.01
CA MET A 162 -9.48 14.95 31.73
C MET A 162 -9.09 13.71 32.54
N MET A 163 -8.29 12.80 31.97
CA MET A 163 -7.83 11.59 32.66
C MET A 163 -6.90 11.91 33.84
N PHE A 164 -6.02 12.89 33.69
CA PHE A 164 -5.17 13.34 34.81
C PHE A 164 -5.99 13.99 35.92
N GLN A 165 -7.00 14.78 35.62
CA GLN A 165 -7.90 15.37 36.63
C GLN A 165 -8.71 14.31 37.37
N LEU A 166 -9.15 13.23 36.72
CA LEU A 166 -9.89 12.13 37.35
C LEU A 166 -9.02 11.21 38.22
N ASN A 167 -7.71 11.11 37.97
CA ASN A 167 -6.79 10.29 38.76
C ASN A 167 -6.22 11.06 40.00
N PHE A 168 -6.50 12.34 40.15
CA PHE A 168 -6.14 13.12 41.34
C PHE A 168 -7.29 13.26 42.36
N PHE A 169 -8.40 12.60 42.14
CA PHE A 169 -9.49 12.38 43.09
C PHE A 169 -9.62 10.89 43.37
#